data_9786cc8dfdc27d48b4b307de59fdd8b1
#
_entry.id   9786cc8dfdc27d48b4b307de59fdd8b1
#
_cell.length_a   1.000
_cell.length_b   1.000
_cell.length_c   1.000
_cell.angle_alpha   90.00
_cell.angle_beta   90.00
_cell.angle_gamma   90.00
#
_symmetry.space_group_name_H-M   'P 1'
#
loop_
_entity.id
_entity.type
_entity.pdbx_description
1 polymer ?
#
loop_
_entity_poly.entity_id
_entity_poly.type
_entity_poly.pdbx_seq_one_letter_code
_entity_poly.pdbx_strand_id
1 'polypeptide(L)'
;MAIFVAKVIWVQVITANSIRTWAVNEMENVATLQAPRGTITDVNGVALAKSVNAINIVVDQSAISNPAFTAKFAAPILGMPVAELQTLFTGELKWKLIYRNAKPAVWTALKNAISEHNSALEPKEFDQRITAFYPERAYIREYPSGSLVASLIGFVNQEGTGATGLESSMNSIITGTNGKYSYANGYGAEIPGSQSEIIAA
;
A
#
# COMPACT_ATOMS: atom_id res chain seq x y z
N MET A 1 4.77 -7.22 -51.07
CA MET A 1 5.36 -8.25 -50.20
C MET A 1 6.70 -7.81 -49.60
N ALA A 2 7.73 -7.47 -50.41
CA ALA A 2 9.06 -7.12 -49.88
C ALA A 2 9.07 -5.95 -48.85
N ILE A 3 8.29 -4.88 -49.09
CA ILE A 3 8.18 -3.72 -48.18
C ILE A 3 7.56 -4.12 -46.85
N PHE A 4 6.59 -5.02 -46.83
CA PHE A 4 5.97 -5.50 -45.61
C PHE A 4 6.94 -6.33 -44.78
N VAL A 5 7.68 -7.23 -45.41
CA VAL A 5 8.70 -8.05 -44.76
C VAL A 5 9.82 -7.16 -44.20
N ALA A 6 10.28 -6.16 -44.96
CA ALA A 6 11.28 -5.21 -44.48
C ALA A 6 10.80 -4.42 -43.26
N LYS A 7 9.53 -4.00 -43.24
CA LYS A 7 8.94 -3.29 -42.10
C LYS A 7 8.81 -4.18 -40.84
N VAL A 8 8.46 -5.46 -41.04
CA VAL A 8 8.40 -6.43 -39.93
C VAL A 8 9.78 -6.67 -39.34
N ILE A 9 10.80 -6.86 -40.18
CA ILE A 9 12.19 -7.02 -39.73
C ILE A 9 12.67 -5.76 -39.02
N TRP A 10 12.38 -4.58 -39.54
CA TRP A 10 12.72 -3.31 -38.87
C TRP A 10 12.15 -3.23 -37.46
N VAL A 11 10.85 -3.50 -37.29
CA VAL A 11 10.18 -3.45 -35.98
C VAL A 11 10.70 -4.52 -35.03
N GLN A 12 10.93 -5.75 -35.52
CA GLN A 12 11.35 -6.87 -34.69
C GLN A 12 12.84 -6.88 -34.33
N VAL A 13 13.70 -6.28 -35.16
CA VAL A 13 15.15 -6.33 -34.94
C VAL A 13 15.70 -4.99 -34.50
N ILE A 14 15.29 -3.88 -35.10
CA ILE A 14 15.88 -2.57 -34.84
C ILE A 14 15.14 -1.85 -33.70
N THR A 15 13.80 -1.93 -33.67
CA THR A 15 13.02 -1.25 -32.62
C THR A 15 12.62 -2.16 -31.47
N ALA A 16 12.90 -3.47 -31.55
CA ALA A 16 12.53 -4.44 -30.52
C ALA A 16 13.08 -4.08 -29.13
N ASN A 17 14.34 -3.67 -29.05
CA ASN A 17 14.96 -3.31 -27.77
C ASN A 17 14.35 -2.04 -27.16
N SER A 18 14.09 -1.02 -27.95
CA SER A 18 13.47 0.22 -27.47
C SER A 18 12.02 0.00 -27.04
N ILE A 19 11.26 -0.78 -27.80
CA ILE A 19 9.87 -1.13 -27.43
C ILE A 19 9.86 -2.00 -26.18
N ARG A 20 10.78 -2.95 -26.05
CA ARG A 20 10.89 -3.80 -24.86
C ARG A 20 11.28 -2.98 -23.62
N THR A 21 12.26 -2.09 -23.73
CA THR A 21 12.67 -1.21 -22.64
C THR A 21 11.53 -0.25 -22.24
N TRP A 22 10.84 0.31 -23.22
CA TRP A 22 9.67 1.15 -22.95
C TRP A 22 8.56 0.36 -22.26
N ALA A 23 8.22 -0.84 -22.74
CA ALA A 23 7.20 -1.69 -22.13
C ALA A 23 7.57 -2.11 -20.72
N VAL A 24 8.84 -2.46 -20.46
CA VAL A 24 9.31 -2.80 -19.11
C VAL A 24 9.21 -1.59 -18.17
N ASN A 25 9.67 -0.42 -18.62
CA ASN A 25 9.61 0.79 -17.81
C ASN A 25 8.17 1.25 -17.51
N GLU A 26 7.24 1.03 -18.44
CA GLU A 26 5.82 1.35 -18.25
C GLU A 26 5.13 0.36 -17.30
N MET A 27 5.62 -0.87 -17.25
CA MET A 27 5.08 -1.93 -16.38
C MET A 27 5.75 -1.97 -15.01
N GLU A 28 6.96 -1.42 -14.87
CA GLU A 28 7.71 -1.43 -13.62
C GLU A 28 7.41 -0.16 -12.80
N ASN A 29 6.84 -0.37 -11.63
CA ASN A 29 6.58 0.70 -10.66
C ASN A 29 7.56 0.58 -9.50
N VAL A 30 8.04 1.73 -9.04
CA VAL A 30 8.91 1.82 -7.86
C VAL A 30 8.11 2.37 -6.70
N ALA A 31 8.05 1.62 -5.61
CA ALA A 31 7.40 2.05 -4.38
C ALA A 31 8.41 2.17 -3.24
N THR A 32 8.11 3.07 -2.32
CA THR A 32 8.92 3.24 -1.11
C THR A 32 8.60 2.15 -0.10
N LEU A 33 9.62 1.43 0.34
CA LEU A 33 9.53 0.50 1.45
C LEU A 33 9.79 1.28 2.73
N GLN A 34 8.75 1.58 3.49
CA GLN A 34 8.90 2.30 4.75
C GLN A 34 9.72 1.49 5.74
N ALA A 35 10.72 2.13 6.36
CA ALA A 35 11.50 1.53 7.42
C ALA A 35 10.74 1.55 8.75
N PRO A 36 10.79 0.47 9.53
CA PRO A 36 10.32 0.50 10.91
C PRO A 36 11.24 1.41 11.74
N ARG A 37 10.65 2.21 12.61
CA ARG A 37 11.39 3.01 13.57
C ARG A 37 12.03 2.13 14.65
N GLY A 38 13.28 2.38 15.03
CA GLY A 38 14.03 1.61 16.02
C GLY A 38 13.30 1.47 17.36
N THR A 39 13.48 0.33 18.01
CA THR A 39 12.87 0.06 19.32
C THR A 39 13.63 0.80 20.42
N ILE A 40 12.93 1.41 21.37
CA ILE A 40 13.49 1.97 22.58
C ILE A 40 13.24 0.95 23.71
N THR A 41 14.30 0.52 24.38
CA THR A 41 14.24 -0.48 25.45
C THR A 41 14.79 0.09 26.74
N ASP A 42 14.42 -0.52 27.86
CA ASP A 42 15.10 -0.32 29.15
C ASP A 42 16.43 -1.09 29.20
N VAL A 43 17.13 -1.00 30.32
CA VAL A 43 18.41 -1.69 30.56
C VAL A 43 18.27 -3.23 30.53
N ASN A 44 17.10 -3.77 30.78
CA ASN A 44 16.79 -5.20 30.74
C ASN A 44 16.30 -5.69 29.36
N GLY A 45 16.23 -4.80 28.38
CA GLY A 45 15.74 -5.12 27.05
C GLY A 45 14.21 -5.08 26.90
N VAL A 46 13.47 -4.63 27.92
CA VAL A 46 12.02 -4.51 27.83
C VAL A 46 11.65 -3.33 26.93
N ALA A 47 10.81 -3.57 25.94
CA ALA A 47 10.43 -2.53 25.00
C ALA A 47 9.55 -1.46 25.65
N LEU A 48 10.02 -0.21 25.62
CA LEU A 48 9.30 0.98 26.04
C LEU A 48 8.56 1.65 24.88
N ALA A 49 9.15 1.58 23.68
CA ALA A 49 8.50 1.99 22.43
C ALA A 49 8.96 1.05 21.29
N LYS A 50 8.03 0.55 20.50
CA LYS A 50 8.31 -0.33 19.35
C LYS A 50 7.40 -0.02 18.16
N SER A 51 7.88 -0.30 16.97
CA SER A 51 7.06 -0.24 15.74
C SER A 51 6.41 -1.60 15.51
N VAL A 52 5.10 -1.61 15.25
CA VAL A 52 4.35 -2.80 14.87
C VAL A 52 3.78 -2.63 13.48
N ASN A 53 3.66 -3.74 12.75
CA ASN A 53 3.14 -3.74 11.40
C ASN A 53 1.69 -3.25 11.35
N ALA A 54 1.43 -2.36 10.42
CA ALA A 54 0.12 -1.86 10.07
C ALA A 54 -0.02 -1.82 8.55
N ILE A 55 -1.22 -1.57 8.06
CA ILE A 55 -1.53 -1.45 6.65
C ILE A 55 -2.38 -0.21 6.44
N ASN A 56 -1.96 0.67 5.56
CA ASN A 56 -2.83 1.69 5.02
C ASN A 56 -3.66 1.05 3.89
N ILE A 57 -4.97 1.20 3.94
CA ILE A 57 -5.86 0.75 2.87
C ILE A 57 -6.12 1.94 1.97
N VAL A 58 -5.71 1.82 0.72
CA VAL A 58 -5.87 2.84 -0.31
C VAL A 58 -6.74 2.31 -1.44
N VAL A 59 -7.36 3.21 -2.17
CA VAL A 59 -8.17 2.85 -3.34
C VAL A 59 -7.79 3.68 -4.56
N ASP A 60 -7.98 3.07 -5.72
CA ASP A 60 -8.06 3.77 -7.00
C ASP A 60 -9.53 4.11 -7.26
N GLN A 61 -9.90 5.38 -7.09
CA GLN A 61 -11.28 5.82 -7.30
C GLN A 61 -11.75 5.62 -8.74
N SER A 62 -10.83 5.72 -9.72
CA SER A 62 -11.16 5.54 -11.13
C SER A 62 -11.51 4.08 -11.48
N ALA A 63 -11.09 3.13 -10.64
CA ALA A 63 -11.41 1.70 -10.78
C ALA A 63 -12.70 1.28 -10.04
N ILE A 64 -13.38 2.22 -9.38
CA ILE A 64 -14.63 1.95 -8.65
C ILE A 64 -15.83 2.25 -9.56
N SER A 65 -16.42 1.23 -10.14
CA SER A 65 -17.59 1.38 -11.03
C SER A 65 -18.85 1.84 -10.29
N ASN A 66 -19.05 1.37 -9.06
CA ASN A 66 -20.22 1.70 -8.24
C ASN A 66 -19.82 2.05 -6.79
N PRO A 67 -19.58 3.35 -6.49
CA PRO A 67 -19.17 3.79 -5.15
C PRO A 67 -20.15 3.43 -4.05
N ALA A 68 -21.46 3.47 -4.33
CA ALA A 68 -22.50 3.16 -3.34
C ALA A 68 -22.50 1.66 -2.97
N PHE A 69 -22.34 0.79 -3.96
CA PHE A 69 -22.24 -0.65 -3.73
C PHE A 69 -20.95 -0.99 -2.98
N THR A 70 -19.81 -0.49 -3.46
CA THR A 70 -18.50 -0.74 -2.84
C THR A 70 -18.45 -0.23 -1.39
N ALA A 71 -19.09 0.91 -1.09
CA ALA A 71 -19.19 1.44 0.27
C ALA A 71 -20.01 0.53 1.19
N LYS A 72 -21.17 0.04 0.72
CA LYS A 72 -21.98 -0.92 1.48
C LYS A 72 -21.25 -2.22 1.75
N PHE A 73 -20.47 -2.69 0.78
CA PHE A 73 -19.66 -3.89 0.90
C PHE A 73 -18.53 -3.74 1.92
N ALA A 74 -17.77 -2.66 1.85
CA ALA A 74 -16.58 -2.44 2.68
C ALA A 74 -16.91 -1.96 4.10
N ALA A 75 -18.04 -1.28 4.30
CA ALA A 75 -18.42 -0.66 5.59
C ALA A 75 -18.37 -1.61 6.80
N PRO A 76 -18.97 -2.81 6.76
CA PRO A 76 -18.95 -3.71 7.91
C PRO A 76 -17.55 -4.24 8.23
N ILE A 77 -16.68 -4.35 7.23
CA ILE A 77 -15.31 -4.88 7.39
C ILE A 77 -14.38 -3.80 7.94
N LEU A 78 -14.52 -2.57 7.43
CA LEU A 78 -13.71 -1.43 7.85
C LEU A 78 -14.23 -0.77 9.15
N GLY A 79 -15.47 -1.07 9.55
CA GLY A 79 -16.10 -0.43 10.70
C GLY A 79 -16.37 1.06 10.49
N MET A 80 -16.57 1.48 9.23
CA MET A 80 -16.81 2.88 8.85
C MET A 80 -18.24 3.09 8.34
N PRO A 81 -18.80 4.30 8.52
CA PRO A 81 -20.11 4.63 7.98
C PRO A 81 -20.16 4.55 6.45
N VAL A 82 -21.24 3.96 5.90
CA VAL A 82 -21.42 3.82 4.45
C VAL A 82 -21.36 5.17 3.72
N ALA A 83 -21.96 6.22 4.30
CA ALA A 83 -22.00 7.55 3.69
C ALA A 83 -20.58 8.16 3.58
N GLU A 84 -19.73 7.97 4.58
CA GLU A 84 -18.35 8.43 4.58
C GLU A 84 -17.54 7.69 3.51
N LEU A 85 -17.63 6.35 3.47
CA LEU A 85 -16.96 5.54 2.46
C LEU A 85 -17.43 5.89 1.05
N GLN A 86 -18.72 6.12 0.85
CA GLN A 86 -19.24 6.51 -0.46
C GLN A 86 -18.63 7.83 -0.93
N THR A 87 -18.46 8.80 -0.04
CA THR A 87 -17.79 10.07 -0.36
C THR A 87 -16.31 9.84 -0.69
N LEU A 88 -15.62 9.00 0.06
CA LEU A 88 -14.21 8.66 -0.17
C LEU A 88 -13.99 7.87 -1.46
N PHE A 89 -14.98 7.09 -1.90
CA PHE A 89 -14.90 6.29 -3.13
C PHE A 89 -15.32 7.05 -4.38
N THR A 90 -15.93 8.23 -4.21
CA THR A 90 -16.34 9.07 -5.34
C THR A 90 -15.19 9.99 -5.75
N GLY A 91 -14.80 9.95 -7.01
CA GLY A 91 -13.72 10.77 -7.57
C GLY A 91 -12.97 10.04 -8.68
N GLU A 92 -11.85 10.62 -9.10
CA GLU A 92 -11.02 10.10 -10.20
C GLU A 92 -9.55 9.91 -9.79
N LEU A 93 -9.25 10.02 -8.49
CA LEU A 93 -7.88 9.87 -8.01
C LEU A 93 -7.46 8.39 -8.07
N LYS A 94 -6.31 8.13 -8.68
CA LYS A 94 -5.72 6.79 -8.71
C LYS A 94 -5.19 6.32 -7.35
N TRP A 95 -5.05 7.24 -6.42
CA TRP A 95 -4.62 6.95 -5.06
C TRP A 95 -5.41 7.78 -4.06
N LYS A 96 -6.15 7.14 -3.19
CA LYS A 96 -6.87 7.76 -2.08
C LYS A 96 -6.76 6.90 -0.84
N LEU A 97 -6.21 7.47 0.23
CA LEU A 97 -6.16 6.79 1.53
C LEU A 97 -7.56 6.72 2.13
N ILE A 98 -8.02 5.51 2.45
CA ILE A 98 -9.34 5.23 3.03
C ILE A 98 -9.23 4.92 4.51
N TYR A 99 -8.30 4.05 4.87
CA TYR A 99 -8.11 3.62 6.24
C TYR A 99 -6.62 3.64 6.59
N ARG A 100 -6.27 4.49 7.56
CA ARG A 100 -4.88 4.62 8.02
C ARG A 100 -4.60 3.60 9.12
N ASN A 101 -3.42 3.00 9.07
CA ASN A 101 -2.89 2.15 10.14
C ASN A 101 -3.83 1.01 10.57
N ALA A 102 -4.49 0.36 9.61
CA ALA A 102 -5.30 -0.82 9.86
C ALA A 102 -4.45 -1.96 10.42
N LYS A 103 -5.01 -2.75 11.32
CA LYS A 103 -4.39 -4.02 11.71
C LYS A 103 -4.34 -4.95 10.49
N PRO A 104 -3.26 -5.74 10.29
CA PRO A 104 -3.16 -6.67 9.16
C PRO A 104 -4.37 -7.60 9.00
N ALA A 105 -5.02 -7.97 10.11
CA ALA A 105 -6.23 -8.79 10.08
C ALA A 105 -7.41 -8.12 9.34
N VAL A 106 -7.55 -6.79 9.43
CA VAL A 106 -8.62 -6.04 8.74
C VAL A 106 -8.41 -6.10 7.22
N TRP A 107 -7.17 -5.91 6.77
CA TRP A 107 -6.84 -6.06 5.36
C TRP A 107 -7.08 -7.49 4.87
N THR A 108 -6.66 -8.49 5.65
CA THR A 108 -6.88 -9.90 5.29
C THR A 108 -8.37 -10.21 5.16
N ALA A 109 -9.20 -9.74 6.09
CA ALA A 109 -10.65 -9.90 6.02
C ALA A 109 -11.24 -9.23 4.77
N LEU A 110 -10.84 -7.99 4.48
CA LEU A 110 -11.29 -7.26 3.29
C LEU A 110 -10.88 -7.98 2.00
N LYS A 111 -9.61 -8.39 1.90
CA LYS A 111 -9.08 -9.12 0.74
C LYS A 111 -9.83 -10.43 0.49
N ASN A 112 -10.08 -11.20 1.55
CA ASN A 112 -10.80 -12.46 1.45
C ASN A 112 -12.25 -12.24 1.02
N ALA A 113 -12.94 -11.27 1.61
CA ALA A 113 -14.31 -10.93 1.22
C ALA A 113 -14.41 -10.47 -0.25
N ILE A 114 -13.45 -9.63 -0.72
CA ILE A 114 -13.35 -9.23 -2.12
C ILE A 114 -13.12 -10.45 -3.03
N SER A 115 -12.21 -11.35 -2.64
CA SER A 115 -11.91 -12.56 -3.43
C SER A 115 -13.13 -13.47 -3.54
N GLU A 116 -13.83 -13.67 -2.43
CA GLU A 116 -15.06 -14.48 -2.38
C GLU A 116 -16.16 -13.85 -3.25
N HIS A 117 -16.42 -12.56 -3.08
CA HIS A 117 -17.39 -11.83 -3.90
C HIS A 117 -17.05 -11.92 -5.39
N ASN A 118 -15.80 -11.60 -5.78
CA ASN A 118 -15.40 -11.63 -7.17
C ASN A 118 -15.43 -13.03 -7.80
N SER A 119 -15.23 -14.08 -6.99
CA SER A 119 -15.29 -15.47 -7.45
C SER A 119 -16.72 -15.98 -7.62
N ALA A 120 -17.68 -15.38 -6.92
CA ALA A 120 -19.10 -15.71 -6.99
C ALA A 120 -19.83 -14.99 -8.15
N LEU A 121 -19.21 -13.98 -8.78
CA LEU A 121 -19.81 -13.22 -9.87
C LEU A 121 -19.91 -14.03 -11.15
N GLU A 122 -21.10 -13.99 -11.78
CA GLU A 122 -21.28 -14.49 -13.14
C GLU A 122 -20.64 -13.54 -14.17
N PRO A 123 -20.34 -14.04 -15.40
CA PRO A 123 -19.77 -13.20 -16.49
C PRO A 123 -20.60 -11.95 -16.85
N LYS A 124 -21.87 -11.93 -16.48
CA LYS A 124 -22.79 -10.80 -16.75
C LYS A 124 -22.67 -9.68 -15.70
N GLU A 125 -22.01 -9.94 -14.59
CA GLU A 125 -21.95 -9.06 -13.41
C GLU A 125 -20.54 -8.45 -13.22
N PHE A 126 -19.74 -8.41 -14.28
CA PHE A 126 -18.38 -7.85 -14.21
C PHE A 126 -18.32 -6.38 -13.75
N ASP A 127 -19.39 -5.62 -13.91
CA ASP A 127 -19.55 -4.26 -13.41
C ASP A 127 -19.60 -4.17 -11.87
N GLN A 128 -19.88 -5.27 -11.19
CA GLN A 128 -19.88 -5.39 -9.73
C GLN A 128 -18.53 -5.88 -9.17
N ARG A 129 -17.57 -6.15 -10.03
CA ARG A 129 -16.24 -6.62 -9.61
C ARG A 129 -15.49 -5.54 -8.85
N ILE A 130 -14.97 -5.91 -7.69
CA ILE A 130 -14.19 -5.03 -6.82
C ILE A 130 -12.71 -5.30 -7.03
N THR A 131 -11.97 -4.31 -7.57
CA THR A 131 -10.53 -4.40 -7.84
C THR A 131 -9.75 -3.19 -7.35
N ALA A 132 -10.43 -2.20 -6.77
CA ALA A 132 -9.88 -0.88 -6.51
C ALA A 132 -9.07 -0.76 -5.21
N PHE A 133 -8.98 -1.80 -4.37
CA PHE A 133 -8.34 -1.75 -3.05
C PHE A 133 -6.90 -2.25 -3.09
N TYR A 134 -6.00 -1.49 -2.48
CA TYR A 134 -4.58 -1.83 -2.39
C TYR A 134 -4.06 -1.64 -0.97
N PRO A 135 -3.15 -2.51 -0.49
CA PRO A 135 -2.48 -2.34 0.78
C PRO A 135 -1.19 -1.54 0.59
N GLU A 136 -0.94 -0.59 1.47
CA GLU A 136 0.39 0.01 1.63
C GLU A 136 0.94 -0.36 3.01
N ARG A 137 2.20 -0.75 3.07
CA ARG A 137 2.87 -1.03 4.34
C ARG A 137 2.94 0.24 5.19
N ALA A 138 2.60 0.10 6.44
CA ALA A 138 2.69 1.16 7.43
C ALA A 138 3.15 0.58 8.77
N TYR A 139 3.54 1.44 9.68
CA TYR A 139 3.92 1.06 11.03
C TYR A 139 3.20 1.94 12.03
N ILE A 140 2.71 1.33 13.11
CA ILE A 140 2.18 2.04 14.27
C ILE A 140 3.24 2.01 15.36
N ARG A 141 3.43 3.13 16.03
CA ARG A 141 4.26 3.20 17.22
C ARG A 141 3.45 2.77 18.44
N GLU A 142 3.87 1.70 19.08
CA GLU A 142 3.28 1.22 20.33
C GLU A 142 4.18 1.56 21.52
N TYR A 143 3.53 1.90 22.63
CA TYR A 143 4.16 2.22 23.91
C TYR A 143 3.62 1.25 24.97
N PRO A 144 4.22 0.03 25.11
CA PRO A 144 3.70 -1.03 25.97
C PRO A 144 3.57 -0.63 27.44
N SER A 145 4.45 0.27 27.92
CA SER A 145 4.44 0.78 29.30
C SER A 145 3.41 1.88 29.55
N GLY A 146 2.64 2.26 28.55
CA GLY A 146 1.57 3.26 28.66
C GLY A 146 2.06 4.60 29.20
N SER A 147 1.31 5.18 30.14
CA SER A 147 1.60 6.49 30.71
C SER A 147 2.81 6.52 31.65
N LEU A 148 3.31 5.37 32.10
CA LEU A 148 4.35 5.27 33.11
C LEU A 148 5.67 5.97 32.69
N VAL A 149 6.01 5.92 31.43
CA VAL A 149 7.22 6.53 30.86
C VAL A 149 6.94 7.56 29.79
N ALA A 150 5.67 7.93 29.62
CA ALA A 150 5.22 8.79 28.52
C ALA A 150 5.93 10.16 28.49
N SER A 151 6.20 10.76 29.66
CA SER A 151 6.91 12.04 29.74
C SER A 151 8.37 11.95 29.33
N LEU A 152 9.02 10.81 29.53
CA LEU A 152 10.40 10.57 29.15
C LEU A 152 10.51 10.15 27.67
N ILE A 153 9.72 9.17 27.28
CA ILE A 153 9.76 8.61 25.89
C ILE A 153 9.18 9.61 24.90
N GLY A 154 8.10 10.29 25.27
CA GLY A 154 7.36 11.15 24.35
C GLY A 154 6.50 10.36 23.37
N PHE A 155 6.25 10.94 22.23
CA PHE A 155 5.43 10.33 21.17
C PHE A 155 5.88 10.76 19.77
N VAL A 156 5.41 10.04 18.76
CA VAL A 156 5.57 10.39 17.33
C VAL A 156 4.30 11.05 16.81
N ASN A 157 4.46 11.93 15.84
CA ASN A 157 3.34 12.52 15.09
C ASN A 157 2.74 11.51 14.08
N GLN A 158 1.76 11.94 13.31
CA GLN A 158 1.10 11.08 12.29
C GLN A 158 2.03 10.65 11.17
N GLU A 159 3.09 11.43 10.89
CA GLU A 159 4.11 11.11 9.89
C GLU A 159 5.21 10.18 10.44
N GLY A 160 5.13 9.77 11.72
CA GLY A 160 6.11 8.89 12.34
C GLY A 160 7.39 9.61 12.81
N THR A 161 7.39 10.96 12.81
CA THR A 161 8.51 11.77 13.31
C THR A 161 8.37 12.00 14.82
N GLY A 162 9.46 11.90 15.56
CA GLY A 162 9.45 12.15 17.01
C GLY A 162 9.04 13.58 17.33
N ALA A 163 7.96 13.74 18.11
CA ALA A 163 7.40 15.04 18.45
C ALA A 163 7.93 15.56 19.80
N THR A 164 8.12 14.69 20.79
CA THR A 164 8.59 15.04 22.15
C THR A 164 9.46 13.95 22.73
N GLY A 165 10.12 14.22 23.86
CA GLY A 165 10.89 13.26 24.66
C GLY A 165 12.05 12.63 23.91
N LEU A 166 12.38 11.38 24.25
CA LEU A 166 13.42 10.59 23.58
C LEU A 166 13.11 10.34 22.11
N GLU A 167 11.83 10.20 21.77
CA GLU A 167 11.40 10.08 20.35
C GLU A 167 11.87 11.26 19.51
N SER A 168 11.83 12.48 20.05
CA SER A 168 12.30 13.67 19.37
C SER A 168 13.81 13.83 19.44
N SER A 169 14.41 13.72 20.64
CA SER A 169 15.85 13.96 20.83
C SER A 169 16.73 12.94 20.11
N MET A 170 16.27 11.68 19.99
CA MET A 170 16.97 10.60 19.30
C MET A 170 16.42 10.34 17.90
N ASN A 171 15.61 11.25 17.35
CA ASN A 171 14.92 11.03 16.09
C ASN A 171 15.86 10.61 14.96
N SER A 172 17.03 11.24 14.83
CA SER A 172 18.02 10.93 13.80
C SER A 172 18.64 9.52 13.91
N ILE A 173 18.61 8.94 15.11
CA ILE A 173 19.19 7.61 15.38
C ILE A 173 18.15 6.52 15.19
N ILE A 174 16.92 6.74 15.69
CA ILE A 174 15.88 5.72 15.70
C ILE A 174 14.98 5.74 14.46
N THR A 175 15.00 6.81 13.66
CA THR A 175 14.34 6.82 12.36
C THR A 175 15.13 5.95 11.38
N GLY A 176 14.53 4.89 10.87
CA GLY A 176 15.12 4.05 9.86
C GLY A 176 15.27 4.77 8.51
N THR A 177 16.04 4.18 7.61
CA THR A 177 16.17 4.66 6.23
C THR A 177 15.21 3.88 5.34
N ASN A 178 14.32 4.58 4.65
CA ASN A 178 13.37 3.94 3.76
C ASN A 178 14.08 3.23 2.61
N GLY A 179 13.65 2.01 2.34
CA GLY A 179 14.06 1.25 1.18
C GLY A 179 13.22 1.56 -0.05
N LYS A 180 13.49 0.84 -1.14
CA LYS A 180 12.72 0.90 -2.39
C LYS A 180 12.55 -0.51 -2.93
N TYR A 181 11.39 -0.80 -3.45
CA TYR A 181 11.15 -2.01 -4.22
C TYR A 181 10.48 -1.67 -5.55
N SER A 182 10.79 -2.46 -6.58
CA SER A 182 10.07 -2.42 -7.85
C SER A 182 9.11 -3.60 -7.93
N TYR A 183 8.03 -3.39 -8.65
CA TYR A 183 7.06 -4.44 -8.95
C TYR A 183 6.47 -4.22 -10.34
N ALA A 184 6.15 -5.33 -11.02
CA ALA A 184 5.45 -5.25 -12.29
C ALA A 184 3.95 -5.04 -12.05
N ASN A 185 3.38 -4.12 -12.81
CA ASN A 185 1.96 -3.79 -12.78
C ASN A 185 1.26 -4.42 -13.99
N GLY A 186 0.19 -5.16 -13.75
CA GLY A 186 -0.70 -5.71 -14.78
C GLY A 186 -2.13 -5.26 -14.56
N TYR A 187 -2.71 -4.52 -15.53
CA TYR A 187 -4.08 -3.99 -15.44
C TYR A 187 -4.39 -3.19 -14.16
N GLY A 188 -3.42 -2.40 -13.68
CA GLY A 188 -3.60 -1.59 -12.48
C GLY A 188 -3.39 -2.33 -11.16
N ALA A 189 -2.99 -3.60 -11.17
CA ALA A 189 -2.67 -4.37 -9.99
C ALA A 189 -1.24 -4.91 -10.03
N GLU A 190 -0.62 -4.99 -8.86
CA GLU A 190 0.68 -5.63 -8.70
C GLU A 190 0.61 -7.12 -9.09
N ILE A 191 1.54 -7.57 -9.95
CA ILE A 191 1.65 -8.98 -10.31
C ILE A 191 2.31 -9.72 -9.15
N PRO A 192 1.66 -10.71 -8.53
CA PRO A 192 2.23 -11.48 -7.44
C PRO A 192 3.56 -12.12 -7.80
N GLY A 193 4.58 -11.94 -6.96
CA GLY A 193 5.92 -12.49 -7.19
C GLY A 193 6.81 -11.68 -8.13
N SER A 194 6.35 -10.54 -8.64
CA SER A 194 7.16 -9.63 -9.46
C SER A 194 8.00 -8.65 -8.63
N GLN A 195 7.84 -8.64 -7.31
CA GLN A 195 8.57 -7.75 -6.42
C GLN A 195 10.07 -8.02 -6.45
N SER A 196 10.84 -6.96 -6.64
CA SER A 196 12.30 -6.96 -6.54
C SER A 196 12.72 -5.82 -5.61
N GLU A 197 13.42 -6.17 -4.53
CA GLU A 197 13.95 -5.17 -3.61
C GLU A 197 15.14 -4.48 -4.28
N ILE A 198 15.04 -3.14 -4.45
CA ILE A 198 16.11 -2.32 -5.03
C ILE A 198 17.04 -1.85 -3.91
N ILE A 199 16.47 -1.37 -2.80
CA ILE A 199 17.19 -0.86 -1.62
C ILE A 199 16.45 -1.37 -0.39
N ALA A 200 17.17 -2.06 0.50
CA ALA A 200 16.64 -2.50 1.78
C ALA A 200 16.28 -1.31 2.68
N ALA A 201 15.23 -1.48 3.47
CA ALA A 201 14.82 -0.50 4.48
C ALA A 201 15.56 -0.72 5.81
#